data_2d4d527c50a907380dcddf04cd1f4a74
#
_entry.id   2d4d527c50a907380dcddf04cd1f4a74
#
_cell.length_a   1.000
_cell.length_b   1.000
_cell.length_c   1.000
_cell.angle_alpha   90.00
_cell.angle_beta   90.00
_cell.angle_gamma   90.00
#
_symmetry.space_group_name_H-M   'P 1'
#
loop_
_entity.id
_entity.type
_entity.pdbx_description
1 polymer ?
#
loop_
_entity_poly.entity_id
_entity_poly.type
_entity_poly.pdbx_seq_one_letter_code
_entity_poly.pdbx_strand_id
1 'polypeptide(L)'
;LRPATWVARRWDTDEARGLWAGIAAHVIQPLGRPLTSAPGLMLAAAAHAVGWPVAVGGSRAITDALASLLVAEGGTIETGVTVRSLADLPPAATTLFDTSPTALLAIAGDALPPRVRRAYRRYRYGPAAFKVDLAVEGGVPWTAEAAHRSGFLHLGGTIEEIAAAEAEVARGRMPERPF
;
A
#
# COMPACT_ATOMS: atom_id res chain seq x y z
N LEU A 1 -6.06 -19.89 5.51
CA LEU A 1 -5.84 -19.47 4.11
C LEU A 1 -4.52 -20.01 3.59
N ARG A 2 -4.48 -20.41 2.33
CA ARG A 2 -3.35 -21.07 1.66
C ARG A 2 -2.36 -20.02 1.10
N PRO A 3 -1.14 -20.43 0.75
CA PRO A 3 -0.24 -19.60 -0.06
C PRO A 3 -0.86 -19.20 -1.41
N ALA A 4 -0.50 -18.03 -1.93
CA ALA A 4 -0.97 -17.59 -3.25
C ALA A 4 -0.52 -18.54 -4.36
N THR A 5 0.70 -19.07 -4.28
CA THR A 5 1.23 -20.07 -5.20
C THR A 5 0.45 -21.38 -5.19
N TRP A 6 -0.15 -21.75 -4.05
CA TRP A 6 -1.01 -22.93 -3.97
C TRP A 6 -2.37 -22.68 -4.63
N VAL A 7 -2.95 -21.49 -4.45
CA VAL A 7 -4.23 -21.10 -5.08
C VAL A 7 -4.08 -21.04 -6.60
N ALA A 8 -2.96 -20.56 -7.09
CA ALA A 8 -2.65 -20.47 -8.53
C ALA A 8 -2.75 -21.81 -9.27
N ARG A 9 -2.59 -22.93 -8.59
CA ARG A 9 -2.71 -24.28 -9.20
C ARG A 9 -4.11 -24.61 -9.71
N ARG A 10 -5.10 -23.73 -9.46
CA ARG A 10 -6.48 -23.88 -9.97
C ARG A 10 -6.65 -23.47 -11.41
N TRP A 11 -5.68 -22.77 -11.97
CA TRP A 11 -5.68 -22.31 -13.36
C TRP A 11 -4.61 -23.04 -14.16
N ASP A 12 -4.98 -23.36 -15.39
CA ASP A 12 -4.15 -24.18 -16.30
C ASP A 12 -3.26 -23.32 -17.20
N THR A 13 -3.56 -22.01 -17.35
CA THR A 13 -2.79 -21.11 -18.20
C THR A 13 -1.85 -20.20 -17.39
N ASP A 14 -0.72 -19.86 -17.97
CA ASP A 14 0.27 -18.98 -17.33
C ASP A 14 -0.27 -17.56 -17.20
N GLU A 15 -1.12 -17.08 -18.12
CA GLU A 15 -1.76 -15.78 -18.08
C GLU A 15 -2.69 -15.66 -16.85
N ALA A 16 -3.52 -16.66 -16.62
CA ALA A 16 -4.44 -16.66 -15.48
C ALA A 16 -3.67 -16.77 -14.13
N ARG A 17 -2.62 -17.58 -14.12
CA ARG A 17 -1.72 -17.72 -12.95
C ARG A 17 -0.94 -16.43 -12.70
N GLY A 18 -0.45 -15.77 -13.75
CA GLY A 18 0.25 -14.49 -13.67
C GLY A 18 -0.67 -13.36 -13.20
N LEU A 19 -1.89 -13.27 -13.76
CA LEU A 19 -2.90 -12.32 -13.31
C LEU A 19 -3.22 -12.48 -11.82
N TRP A 20 -3.41 -13.71 -11.36
CA TRP A 20 -3.61 -14.00 -9.95
C TRP A 20 -2.40 -13.60 -9.11
N ALA A 21 -1.19 -13.90 -9.57
CA ALA A 21 0.03 -13.56 -8.86
C ALA A 21 0.21 -12.05 -8.71
N GLY A 22 -0.08 -11.26 -9.76
CA GLY A 22 -0.03 -9.79 -9.72
C GLY A 22 -0.99 -9.22 -8.68
N ILE A 23 -2.23 -9.74 -8.60
CA ILE A 23 -3.19 -9.31 -7.58
C ILE A 23 -2.71 -9.75 -6.17
N ALA A 24 -2.21 -10.97 -6.03
CA ALA A 24 -1.76 -11.48 -4.73
C ALA A 24 -0.48 -10.81 -4.22
N ALA A 25 0.37 -10.28 -5.13
CA ALA A 25 1.61 -9.58 -4.79
C ALA A 25 1.39 -8.30 -3.97
N HIS A 26 0.17 -7.75 -3.95
CA HIS A 26 -0.19 -6.65 -3.04
C HIS A 26 -0.03 -7.00 -1.54
N VAL A 27 0.20 -8.25 -1.20
CA VAL A 27 0.60 -8.65 0.16
C VAL A 27 2.01 -8.19 0.52
N ILE A 28 2.85 -7.87 -0.50
CA ILE A 28 4.27 -7.47 -0.36
C ILE A 28 5.02 -8.49 0.52
N GLN A 29 4.84 -9.76 0.23
CA GLN A 29 5.43 -10.89 0.93
C GLN A 29 5.69 -12.03 -0.05
N PRO A 30 6.67 -12.91 0.21
CA PRO A 30 6.89 -14.10 -0.62
C PRO A 30 5.60 -14.92 -0.78
N LEU A 31 5.13 -15.08 -2.02
CA LEU A 31 3.82 -15.65 -2.36
C LEU A 31 3.65 -17.12 -1.93
N GLY A 32 4.74 -17.80 -1.57
CA GLY A 32 4.72 -19.16 -1.00
C GLY A 32 4.39 -19.23 0.50
N ARG A 33 4.27 -18.10 1.20
CA ARG A 33 3.93 -18.08 2.63
C ARG A 33 2.44 -18.31 2.87
N PRO A 34 2.06 -18.91 4.02
CA PRO A 34 0.66 -18.99 4.43
C PRO A 34 -0.02 -17.60 4.44
N LEU A 35 -1.32 -17.56 4.20
CA LEU A 35 -2.17 -16.36 4.19
C LEU A 35 -1.94 -15.38 3.03
N THR A 36 -0.94 -15.55 2.19
CA THR A 36 -0.64 -14.62 1.08
C THR A 36 -1.73 -14.59 -0.01
N SER A 37 -2.63 -15.56 -0.03
CA SER A 37 -3.81 -15.52 -0.91
C SER A 37 -4.92 -14.58 -0.41
N ALA A 38 -4.91 -14.17 0.87
CA ALA A 38 -6.00 -13.38 1.44
C ALA A 38 -6.19 -12.01 0.78
N PRO A 39 -5.13 -11.17 0.64
CA PRO A 39 -5.27 -9.88 -0.05
C PRO A 39 -5.70 -10.05 -1.50
N GLY A 40 -5.15 -11.03 -2.22
CA GLY A 40 -5.53 -11.30 -3.61
C GLY A 40 -7.02 -11.65 -3.76
N LEU A 41 -7.55 -12.51 -2.90
CA LEU A 41 -8.97 -12.86 -2.89
C LEU A 41 -9.85 -11.66 -2.54
N MET A 42 -9.45 -10.86 -1.55
CA MET A 42 -10.18 -9.66 -1.14
C MET A 42 -10.23 -8.63 -2.28
N LEU A 43 -9.10 -8.34 -2.89
CA LEU A 43 -9.01 -7.37 -3.98
C LEU A 43 -9.78 -7.85 -5.22
N ALA A 44 -9.67 -9.12 -5.59
CA ALA A 44 -10.44 -9.69 -6.69
C ALA A 44 -11.95 -9.62 -6.40
N ALA A 45 -12.40 -9.97 -5.21
CA ALA A 45 -13.80 -9.88 -4.81
C ALA A 45 -14.32 -8.44 -4.87
N ALA A 46 -13.55 -7.48 -4.33
CA ALA A 46 -13.91 -6.07 -4.36
C ALA A 46 -14.01 -5.54 -5.80
N ALA A 47 -13.04 -5.86 -6.65
CA ALA A 47 -13.04 -5.46 -8.07
C ALA A 47 -14.28 -5.99 -8.82
N HIS A 48 -14.71 -7.21 -8.54
CA HIS A 48 -15.91 -7.79 -9.14
C HIS A 48 -17.22 -7.22 -8.57
N ALA A 49 -17.22 -6.82 -7.29
CA ALA A 49 -18.41 -6.30 -6.64
C ALA A 49 -18.69 -4.82 -6.98
N VAL A 50 -17.65 -3.98 -7.01
CA VAL A 50 -17.81 -2.53 -7.14
C VAL A 50 -16.93 -1.90 -8.23
N GLY A 51 -16.19 -2.71 -8.96
CA GLY A 51 -15.20 -2.25 -9.94
C GLY A 51 -13.95 -1.68 -9.25
N TRP A 52 -13.20 -0.88 -10.02
CA TRP A 52 -11.95 -0.24 -9.56
C TRP A 52 -12.06 1.28 -9.77
N PRO A 53 -12.92 1.97 -8.99
CA PRO A 53 -13.18 3.38 -9.21
C PRO A 53 -11.99 4.24 -8.82
N VAL A 54 -11.83 5.35 -9.51
CA VAL A 54 -10.89 6.43 -9.16
C VAL A 54 -11.68 7.70 -8.89
N ALA A 55 -11.17 8.52 -7.97
CA ALA A 55 -11.83 9.77 -7.63
C ALA A 55 -11.72 10.78 -8.80
N VAL A 56 -12.83 11.41 -9.16
CA VAL A 56 -12.84 12.53 -10.10
C VAL A 56 -12.07 13.70 -9.49
N GLY A 57 -11.12 14.25 -10.22
CA GLY A 57 -10.20 15.27 -9.72
C GLY A 57 -8.97 14.73 -8.99
N GLY A 58 -8.77 13.40 -9.02
CA GLY A 58 -7.64 12.72 -8.41
C GLY A 58 -7.81 12.40 -6.93
N SER A 59 -6.83 11.74 -6.34
CA SER A 59 -6.88 11.28 -4.94
C SER A 59 -7.01 12.43 -3.93
N ARG A 60 -6.56 13.63 -4.27
CA ARG A 60 -6.69 14.80 -3.42
C ARG A 60 -8.15 15.15 -3.13
N ALA A 61 -9.07 14.91 -4.07
CA ALA A 61 -10.50 15.17 -3.87
C ALA A 61 -11.06 14.42 -2.66
N ILE A 62 -10.55 13.23 -2.34
CA ILE A 62 -10.94 12.46 -1.15
C ILE A 62 -10.49 13.18 0.12
N THR A 63 -9.24 13.64 0.15
CA THR A 63 -8.69 14.36 1.30
C THR A 63 -9.41 15.69 1.52
N ASP A 64 -9.67 16.43 0.44
CA ASP A 64 -10.39 17.71 0.52
C ASP A 64 -11.83 17.55 1.02
N ALA A 65 -12.51 16.47 0.61
CA ALA A 65 -13.85 16.15 1.12
C ALA A 65 -13.84 15.83 2.62
N LEU A 66 -12.87 15.03 3.07
CA LEU A 66 -12.71 14.71 4.50
C LEU A 66 -12.35 15.94 5.33
N ALA A 67 -11.46 16.80 4.82
CA ALA A 67 -11.10 18.06 5.46
C ALA A 67 -12.30 18.99 5.58
N SER A 68 -13.12 19.10 4.52
CA SER A 68 -14.35 19.90 4.52
C SER A 68 -15.36 19.41 5.56
N LEU A 69 -15.51 18.08 5.66
CA LEU A 69 -16.38 17.47 6.66
C LEU A 69 -15.89 17.75 8.09
N LEU A 70 -14.59 17.59 8.33
CA LEU A 70 -13.98 17.88 9.63
C LEU A 70 -14.25 19.34 10.06
N VAL A 71 -14.07 20.29 9.14
CA VAL A 71 -14.31 21.71 9.41
C VAL A 71 -15.80 21.97 9.65
N ALA A 72 -16.70 21.34 8.90
CA ALA A 72 -18.15 21.46 9.08
C ALA A 72 -18.61 20.94 10.45
N GLU A 73 -17.93 19.92 10.99
CA GLU A 73 -18.16 19.40 12.34
C GLU A 73 -17.45 20.22 13.44
N GLY A 74 -16.90 21.38 13.12
CA GLY A 74 -16.25 22.28 14.06
C GLY A 74 -14.78 21.97 14.36
N GLY A 75 -14.16 21.05 13.60
CA GLY A 75 -12.74 20.77 13.70
C GLY A 75 -11.88 21.86 13.06
N THR A 76 -10.62 21.93 13.44
CA THR A 76 -9.61 22.83 12.85
C THR A 76 -8.45 22.05 12.25
N ILE A 77 -7.86 22.60 11.20
CA ILE A 77 -6.68 22.04 10.54
C ILE A 77 -5.57 23.09 10.57
N GLU A 78 -4.47 22.76 11.21
CA GLU A 78 -3.28 23.59 11.22
C GLU A 78 -2.20 22.95 10.35
N THR A 79 -1.69 23.70 9.41
CA THR A 79 -0.62 23.25 8.50
C THR A 79 0.65 24.05 8.71
N GLY A 80 1.82 23.51 8.29
CA GLY A 80 3.09 24.19 8.46
C GLY A 80 3.65 24.12 9.89
N VAL A 81 2.99 23.41 10.81
CA VAL A 81 3.42 23.23 12.19
C VAL A 81 4.16 21.90 12.34
N THR A 82 5.41 21.97 12.75
CA THR A 82 6.20 20.77 13.05
C THR A 82 6.13 20.46 14.54
N VAL A 83 5.49 19.35 14.90
CA VAL A 83 5.43 18.85 16.28
C VAL A 83 6.72 18.07 16.56
N ARG A 84 7.49 18.49 17.57
CA ARG A 84 8.75 17.86 18.00
C ARG A 84 8.66 17.23 19.38
N SER A 85 7.71 17.65 20.17
CA SER A 85 7.48 17.17 21.54
C SER A 85 5.99 17.22 21.89
N LEU A 86 5.58 16.54 22.95
CA LEU A 86 4.22 16.64 23.48
C LEU A 86 3.86 18.05 23.95
N ALA A 87 4.85 18.86 24.30
CA ALA A 87 4.62 20.24 24.74
C ALA A 87 4.18 21.16 23.58
N ASP A 88 4.41 20.77 22.36
CA ASP A 88 3.98 21.51 21.15
C ASP A 88 2.50 21.28 20.83
N LEU A 89 1.85 20.35 21.53
CA LEU A 89 0.46 19.99 21.30
C LEU A 89 -0.47 20.71 22.29
N PRO A 90 -1.67 21.11 21.85
CA PRO A 90 -2.68 21.64 22.77
C PRO A 90 -3.15 20.55 23.74
N PRO A 91 -3.61 20.93 24.95
CA PRO A 91 -4.24 19.98 25.85
C PRO A 91 -5.44 19.30 25.19
N ALA A 92 -5.48 17.97 25.25
CA ALA A 92 -6.55 17.17 24.68
C ALA A 92 -6.82 15.93 25.54
N ALA A 93 -8.06 15.46 25.56
CA ALA A 93 -8.42 14.21 26.22
C ALA A 93 -7.76 12.99 25.55
N THR A 94 -7.55 13.05 24.25
CA THR A 94 -6.92 11.98 23.45
C THR A 94 -6.10 12.62 22.35
N THR A 95 -4.89 12.14 22.15
CA THR A 95 -4.04 12.50 21.03
C THR A 95 -3.80 11.28 20.15
N LEU A 96 -4.12 11.41 18.86
CA LEU A 96 -3.89 10.37 17.85
C LEU A 96 -2.69 10.77 16.99
N PHE A 97 -1.75 9.84 16.82
CA PHE A 97 -0.55 10.04 16.02
C PHE A 97 -0.63 9.21 14.73
N ASP A 98 -0.80 9.87 13.61
CA ASP A 98 -0.66 9.27 12.28
C ASP A 98 0.76 9.55 11.76
N THR A 99 1.75 8.97 12.46
CA THR A 99 3.18 9.13 12.15
C THR A 99 3.88 7.78 12.19
N SER A 100 5.13 7.75 11.73
CA SER A 100 5.93 6.54 11.87
C SER A 100 6.26 6.24 13.35
N PRO A 101 6.48 4.97 13.71
CA PRO A 101 6.93 4.60 15.06
C PRO A 101 8.19 5.34 15.53
N THR A 102 9.10 5.62 14.60
CA THR A 102 10.32 6.40 14.89
C THR A 102 9.99 7.86 15.23
N ALA A 103 9.07 8.49 14.48
CA ALA A 103 8.64 9.86 14.78
C ALA A 103 7.89 9.93 16.10
N LEU A 104 7.00 8.97 16.38
CA LEU A 104 6.32 8.91 17.67
C LEU A 104 7.30 8.75 18.85
N LEU A 105 8.34 7.91 18.69
CA LEU A 105 9.38 7.80 19.71
C LEU A 105 10.12 9.11 19.96
N ALA A 106 10.36 9.91 18.92
CA ALA A 106 11.02 11.21 19.06
C ALA A 106 10.12 12.23 19.78
N ILE A 107 8.80 12.21 19.50
CA ILE A 107 7.85 13.18 20.07
C ILE A 107 7.42 12.81 21.49
N ALA A 108 7.09 11.54 21.73
CA ALA A 108 6.42 11.10 22.94
C ALA A 108 7.15 9.93 23.65
N GLY A 109 8.40 9.65 23.29
CA GLY A 109 9.11 8.45 23.74
C GLY A 109 9.13 8.26 25.26
N ASP A 110 9.32 9.33 26.02
CA ASP A 110 9.39 9.27 27.48
C ASP A 110 8.01 9.10 28.13
N ALA A 111 6.95 9.52 27.48
CA ALA A 111 5.57 9.33 27.94
C ALA A 111 5.03 7.93 27.61
N LEU A 112 5.68 7.19 26.70
CA LEU A 112 5.22 5.85 26.33
C LEU A 112 5.60 4.81 27.39
N PRO A 113 4.70 3.83 27.66
CA PRO A 113 5.03 2.71 28.52
C PRO A 113 6.32 1.99 28.04
N PRO A 114 7.20 1.54 28.95
CA PRO A 114 8.50 0.96 28.58
C PRO A 114 8.40 -0.21 27.57
N ARG A 115 7.36 -1.03 27.67
CA ARG A 115 7.10 -2.14 26.75
C ARG A 115 6.82 -1.64 25.31
N VAL A 116 6.03 -0.57 25.18
CA VAL A 116 5.66 0.03 23.89
C VAL A 116 6.88 0.68 23.27
N ARG A 117 7.61 1.49 24.05
CA ARG A 117 8.86 2.11 23.61
C ARG A 117 9.88 1.09 23.11
N ARG A 118 10.04 -0.03 23.83
CA ARG A 118 10.92 -1.12 23.42
C ARG A 118 10.45 -1.78 22.12
N ALA A 119 9.14 -2.00 21.94
CA ALA A 119 8.58 -2.57 20.72
C ALA A 119 8.83 -1.63 19.53
N TYR A 120 8.59 -0.34 19.67
CA TYR A 120 8.79 0.63 18.60
C TYR A 120 10.26 0.84 18.23
N ARG A 121 11.19 0.78 19.19
CA ARG A 121 12.63 0.78 18.90
C ARG A 121 13.09 -0.42 18.07
N ARG A 122 12.35 -1.50 18.08
CA ARG A 122 12.61 -2.72 17.30
C ARG A 122 11.77 -2.82 16.05
N TYR A 123 10.95 -1.80 15.78
CA TYR A 123 10.11 -1.77 14.59
C TYR A 123 10.97 -1.83 13.33
N ARG A 124 10.57 -2.69 12.41
CA ARG A 124 11.22 -2.83 11.11
C ARG A 124 10.25 -2.35 10.04
N TYR A 125 10.70 -1.41 9.25
CA TYR A 125 9.94 -0.95 8.09
C TYR A 125 9.88 -2.06 7.03
N GLY A 126 8.79 -2.08 6.28
CA GLY A 126 8.67 -2.91 5.08
C GLY A 126 9.52 -2.36 3.93
N PRO A 127 9.52 -3.04 2.79
CA PRO A 127 10.16 -2.53 1.58
C PRO A 127 9.48 -1.24 1.14
N ALA A 128 10.25 -0.34 0.53
CA ALA A 128 9.75 0.90 -0.04
C ALA A 128 9.21 0.66 -1.47
N ALA A 129 8.19 1.43 -1.86
CA ALA A 129 7.79 1.55 -3.25
C ALA A 129 8.59 2.69 -3.90
N PHE A 130 9.11 2.45 -5.09
CA PHE A 130 9.68 3.50 -5.93
C PHE A 130 8.61 3.99 -6.90
N LYS A 131 8.31 5.28 -6.88
CA LYS A 131 7.27 5.89 -7.71
C LYS A 131 7.91 6.89 -8.69
N VAL A 132 7.46 6.83 -9.94
CA VAL A 132 7.78 7.84 -10.96
C VAL A 132 6.45 8.37 -11.51
N ASP A 133 6.28 9.67 -11.48
CA ASP A 133 5.14 10.36 -12.09
C ASP A 133 5.57 10.90 -13.44
N LEU A 134 4.87 10.50 -14.50
CA LEU A 134 5.14 10.92 -15.87
C LEU A 134 3.91 11.64 -16.45
N ALA A 135 4.12 12.81 -17.02
CA ALA A 135 3.13 13.46 -17.87
C ALA A 135 3.41 13.04 -19.32
N VAL A 136 2.48 12.31 -19.93
CA VAL A 136 2.64 11.78 -21.29
C VAL A 136 1.62 12.46 -22.21
N GLU A 137 2.11 13.27 -23.15
CA GLU A 137 1.25 13.86 -24.16
C GLU A 137 0.71 12.81 -25.13
N GLY A 138 -0.60 12.84 -25.40
CA GLY A 138 -1.27 11.83 -26.23
C GLY A 138 -1.56 10.50 -25.54
N GLY A 139 -1.15 10.34 -24.27
CA GLY A 139 -1.36 9.11 -23.51
C GLY A 139 -0.30 8.04 -23.77
N VAL A 140 -0.38 6.93 -23.04
CA VAL A 140 0.55 5.81 -23.21
C VAL A 140 0.17 4.98 -24.43
N PRO A 141 1.10 4.70 -25.37
CA PRO A 141 0.79 4.00 -26.62
C PRO A 141 0.69 2.47 -26.40
N TRP A 142 -0.32 2.03 -25.67
CA TRP A 142 -0.59 0.61 -25.47
C TRP A 142 -0.95 -0.09 -26.79
N THR A 143 -0.43 -1.27 -27.02
CA THR A 143 -0.78 -2.10 -28.17
C THR A 143 -2.06 -2.88 -27.94
N ALA A 144 -2.43 -3.17 -26.71
CA ALA A 144 -3.64 -3.89 -26.34
C ALA A 144 -4.80 -2.91 -26.11
N GLU A 145 -5.89 -3.11 -26.85
CA GLU A 145 -7.11 -2.28 -26.77
C GLU A 145 -7.68 -2.19 -25.35
N ALA A 146 -7.67 -3.30 -24.61
CA ALA A 146 -8.14 -3.33 -23.22
C ALA A 146 -7.33 -2.42 -22.30
N ALA A 147 -6.03 -2.23 -22.55
CA ALA A 147 -5.17 -1.37 -21.75
C ALA A 147 -5.51 0.11 -21.89
N HIS A 148 -5.97 0.56 -23.06
CA HIS A 148 -6.44 1.95 -23.25
C HIS A 148 -7.65 2.32 -22.40
N ARG A 149 -8.45 1.33 -22.01
CA ARG A 149 -9.65 1.52 -21.18
C ARG A 149 -9.44 1.24 -19.71
N SER A 150 -8.24 0.84 -19.33
CA SER A 150 -7.89 0.56 -17.93
C SER A 150 -7.24 1.77 -17.28
N GLY A 151 -7.77 2.22 -16.16
CA GLY A 151 -7.16 3.27 -15.33
C GLY A 151 -6.01 2.76 -14.47
N PHE A 152 -5.81 1.45 -14.41
CA PHE A 152 -4.78 0.82 -13.59
C PHE A 152 -4.30 -0.49 -14.24
N LEU A 153 -3.01 -0.61 -14.45
CA LEU A 153 -2.38 -1.76 -15.08
C LEU A 153 -1.23 -2.26 -14.21
N HIS A 154 -1.19 -3.57 -14.02
CA HIS A 154 -0.02 -4.26 -13.52
C HIS A 154 0.73 -4.89 -14.69
N LEU A 155 2.01 -4.59 -14.77
CA LEU A 155 2.92 -5.28 -15.67
C LEU A 155 3.69 -6.31 -14.84
N GLY A 156 3.75 -7.52 -15.32
CA GLY A 156 4.43 -8.63 -14.65
C GLY A 156 4.66 -9.78 -15.62
N GLY A 157 5.30 -10.80 -15.11
CA GLY A 157 5.56 -12.04 -15.85
C GLY A 157 4.71 -13.21 -15.35
N THR A 158 5.30 -14.40 -15.39
CA THR A 158 4.71 -15.61 -14.83
C THR A 158 4.64 -15.53 -13.30
N ILE A 159 3.85 -16.41 -12.71
CA ILE A 159 3.79 -16.50 -11.23
C ILE A 159 5.16 -16.83 -10.62
N GLU A 160 5.98 -17.58 -11.31
CA GLU A 160 7.32 -17.96 -10.89
C GLU A 160 8.24 -16.72 -10.83
N GLU A 161 8.18 -15.86 -11.84
CA GLU A 161 8.95 -14.60 -11.91
C GLU A 161 8.50 -13.62 -10.83
N ILE A 162 7.19 -13.42 -10.68
CA ILE A 162 6.64 -12.54 -9.64
C ILE A 162 6.99 -13.06 -8.24
N ALA A 163 6.84 -14.37 -8.00
CA ALA A 163 7.18 -14.97 -6.71
C ALA A 163 8.67 -14.87 -6.38
N ALA A 164 9.53 -14.99 -7.40
CA ALA A 164 10.99 -14.81 -7.25
C ALA A 164 11.33 -13.36 -6.91
N ALA A 165 10.73 -12.38 -7.60
CA ALA A 165 10.92 -10.95 -7.31
C ALA A 165 10.51 -10.60 -5.87
N GLU A 166 9.33 -11.04 -5.43
CA GLU A 166 8.85 -10.85 -4.05
C GLU A 166 9.77 -11.51 -3.00
N ALA A 167 10.35 -12.66 -3.33
CA ALA A 167 11.29 -13.32 -2.45
C ALA A 167 12.62 -12.55 -2.31
N GLU A 168 13.12 -11.91 -3.38
CA GLU A 168 14.30 -11.05 -3.32
C GLU A 168 14.06 -9.78 -2.51
N VAL A 169 12.92 -9.10 -2.75
CA VAL A 169 12.49 -7.94 -1.97
C VAL A 169 12.42 -8.27 -0.48
N ALA A 170 11.84 -9.42 -0.11
CA ALA A 170 11.76 -9.86 1.28
C ALA A 170 13.14 -10.13 1.93
N ARG A 171 14.18 -10.37 1.12
CA ARG A 171 15.57 -10.49 1.56
C ARG A 171 16.32 -9.17 1.59
N GLY A 172 15.65 -8.05 1.25
CA GLY A 172 16.25 -6.73 1.14
C GLY A 172 17.11 -6.54 -0.09
N ARG A 173 16.86 -7.30 -1.15
CA ARG A 173 17.58 -7.19 -2.43
C ARG A 173 16.65 -6.65 -3.52
N MET A 174 17.23 -5.89 -4.45
CA MET A 174 16.53 -5.49 -5.66
C MET A 174 16.48 -6.70 -6.61
N PRO A 175 15.29 -7.10 -7.09
CA PRO A 175 15.20 -8.14 -8.11
C PRO A 175 15.81 -7.65 -9.43
N GLU A 176 16.38 -8.55 -10.21
CA GLU A 176 16.96 -8.24 -11.53
C GLU A 176 15.88 -7.72 -12.50
N ARG A 177 14.67 -8.25 -12.37
CA ARG A 177 13.48 -7.80 -13.10
C ARG A 177 12.41 -7.39 -12.09
N PRO A 178 12.39 -6.12 -11.66
CA PRO A 178 11.33 -5.61 -10.80
C PRO A 178 10.03 -5.47 -11.61
N PHE A 179 8.92 -5.87 -11.02
CA PHE A 179 7.57 -5.74 -11.57
C PHE A 179 6.74 -4.81 -10.71
#